data_205fa32b99ecbfd695fcd102d88603a2
#
_entry.id   205fa32b99ecbfd695fcd102d88603a2
#
_cell.length_a   1.000
_cell.length_b   1.000
_cell.length_c   1.000
_cell.angle_alpha   90.00
_cell.angle_beta   90.00
_cell.angle_gamma   90.00
#
_symmetry.space_group_name_H-M   'P 1'
#
loop_
_entity.id
_entity.type
_entity.pdbx_description
1 polymer ?
#
loop_
_entity_poly.entity_id
_entity_poly.type
_entity_poly.pdbx_seq_one_letter_code
_entity_poly.pdbx_strand_id
1 'polypeptide(L)'
;MRVYVIGVAIFILLDIVSGLLKALYNKSFKSSTMRSGLFHKVGEIMVLGLLYLVQIEAPVMGIEMGLPLFKVGGGYCAIMEVGSIIENLRTFTPGIDYIIHKEGDHGEEDIPVSQQSDE
;
A
#
# COMPACT_ATOMS: atom_id res chain seq x y z
N MET A 1 6.09 -3.06 19.88
CA MET A 1 6.41 -1.90 19.01
C MET A 1 7.47 -2.19 17.97
N ARG A 2 8.56 -2.85 18.34
CA ARG A 2 9.64 -3.18 17.39
C ARG A 2 9.15 -4.04 16.23
N VAL A 3 8.38 -5.08 16.50
CA VAL A 3 7.84 -5.99 15.47
C VAL A 3 6.95 -5.22 14.50
N TYR A 4 6.15 -4.29 15.02
CA TYR A 4 5.27 -3.47 14.21
C TYR A 4 6.06 -2.54 13.26
N VAL A 5 7.09 -1.88 13.78
CA VAL A 5 7.95 -1.00 12.98
C VAL A 5 8.67 -1.80 11.89
N ILE A 6 9.19 -2.97 12.23
CA ILE A 6 9.85 -3.86 11.28
C ILE A 6 8.87 -4.31 10.20
N GLY A 7 7.65 -4.67 10.59
CA GLY A 7 6.60 -5.06 9.64
C GLY A 7 6.29 -3.97 8.62
N VAL A 8 6.07 -2.74 9.09
CA VAL A 8 5.81 -1.60 8.20
C VAL A 8 7.00 -1.35 7.28
N ALA A 9 8.22 -1.40 7.81
CA ALA A 9 9.43 -1.22 7.00
C ALA A 9 9.57 -2.29 5.92
N ILE A 10 9.23 -3.53 6.23
CA ILE A 10 9.25 -4.63 5.26
C ILE A 10 8.23 -4.38 4.15
N PHE A 11 7.01 -3.95 4.48
CA PHE A 11 6.00 -3.64 3.47
C PHE A 11 6.47 -2.52 2.53
N ILE A 12 7.04 -1.46 3.08
CA ILE A 12 7.58 -0.36 2.27
C ILE A 12 8.69 -0.88 1.34
N LEU A 13 9.58 -1.71 1.87
CA LEU A 13 10.68 -2.26 1.09
C LEU A 13 10.17 -3.18 -0.03
N LEU A 14 9.20 -4.04 0.27
CA LEU A 14 8.59 -4.93 -0.72
C LEU A 14 7.90 -4.14 -1.83
N ASP A 15 7.24 -3.04 -1.50
CA ASP A 15 6.61 -2.19 -2.50
C ASP A 15 7.66 -1.56 -3.44
N ILE A 16 8.76 -1.06 -2.89
CA ILE A 16 9.85 -0.50 -3.67
C ILE A 16 10.44 -1.57 -4.62
N VAL A 17 10.72 -2.75 -4.09
CA VAL A 17 11.29 -3.86 -4.87
C VAL A 17 10.33 -4.32 -5.96
N SER A 18 9.05 -4.50 -5.64
CA SER A 18 8.06 -4.93 -6.61
C SER A 18 7.83 -3.87 -7.70
N GLY A 19 7.85 -2.60 -7.33
CA GLY A 19 7.75 -1.50 -8.29
C GLY A 19 8.95 -1.45 -9.22
N LEU A 20 10.15 -1.69 -8.69
CA LEU A 20 11.36 -1.75 -9.48
C LEU A 20 11.33 -2.93 -10.46
N LEU A 21 10.89 -4.10 -10.01
CA LEU A 21 10.74 -5.28 -10.87
C LEU A 21 9.72 -5.04 -11.98
N LYS A 22 8.60 -4.39 -11.66
CA LYS A 22 7.60 -4.01 -12.66
C LYS A 22 8.19 -3.09 -13.72
N ALA A 23 8.97 -2.09 -13.32
CA ALA A 23 9.62 -1.16 -14.24
C ALA A 23 10.61 -1.88 -15.15
N LEU A 24 11.39 -2.82 -14.62
CA LEU A 24 12.31 -3.65 -15.39
C LEU A 24 11.56 -4.54 -16.38
N TYR A 25 10.48 -5.16 -15.95
CA TYR A 25 9.67 -6.05 -16.79
C TYR A 25 9.05 -5.30 -17.97
N ASN A 26 8.51 -4.11 -17.71
CA ASN A 26 7.86 -3.28 -18.73
C ASN A 26 8.84 -2.43 -19.54
N LYS A 27 10.14 -2.48 -19.21
CA LYS A 27 11.16 -1.62 -19.80
C LYS A 27 10.81 -0.13 -19.71
N SER A 28 10.05 0.25 -18.69
CA SER A 28 9.58 1.62 -18.48
C SER A 28 10.40 2.34 -17.42
N PHE A 29 11.72 2.28 -17.53
CA PHE A 29 12.63 2.96 -16.63
C PHE A 29 12.71 4.45 -16.97
N LYS A 30 11.72 5.20 -16.52
CA LYS A 30 11.76 6.67 -16.61
C LYS A 30 12.28 7.23 -15.30
N SER A 31 13.39 7.93 -15.33
CA SER A 31 13.99 8.51 -14.14
C SER A 31 13.05 9.50 -13.43
N SER A 32 12.20 10.22 -14.16
CA SER A 32 11.22 11.14 -13.59
C SER A 32 10.15 10.39 -12.78
N THR A 33 9.65 9.28 -13.29
CA THR A 33 8.65 8.45 -12.59
C THR A 33 9.25 7.81 -11.35
N MET A 34 10.47 7.30 -11.45
CA MET A 34 11.19 6.73 -10.31
C MET A 34 11.45 7.77 -9.23
N ARG A 35 11.87 8.97 -9.63
CA ARG A 35 12.12 10.07 -8.70
C ARG A 35 10.84 10.45 -7.95
N SER A 36 9.73 10.60 -8.66
CA SER A 36 8.42 10.89 -8.07
C SER A 36 8.00 9.81 -7.07
N GLY A 37 8.18 8.55 -7.43
CA GLY A 37 7.86 7.42 -6.54
C GLY A 37 8.72 7.42 -5.28
N LEU A 38 10.01 7.69 -5.41
CA LEU A 38 10.92 7.78 -4.26
C LEU A 38 10.57 8.94 -3.33
N PHE A 39 10.26 10.11 -3.88
CA PHE A 39 9.82 11.26 -3.06
C PHE A 39 8.54 10.94 -2.30
N HIS A 40 7.61 10.25 -2.94
CA HIS A 40 6.39 9.82 -2.29
C HIS A 40 6.67 8.90 -1.10
N LYS A 41 7.60 7.96 -1.26
CA LYS A 41 8.02 7.04 -0.19
C LYS A 41 8.74 7.78 0.94
N VAL A 42 9.60 8.72 0.61
CA VAL A 42 10.27 9.55 1.62
C VAL A 42 9.24 10.34 2.42
N GLY A 43 8.27 10.96 1.76
CA GLY A 43 7.18 11.66 2.42
C GLY A 43 6.38 10.78 3.37
N GLU A 44 6.07 9.57 2.94
CA GLU A 44 5.36 8.56 3.73
C GLU A 44 6.14 8.18 4.99
N ILE A 45 7.44 7.91 4.85
CA ILE A 45 8.32 7.60 5.97
C ILE A 45 8.41 8.79 6.95
N MET A 46 8.48 10.00 6.43
CA MET A 46 8.51 11.21 7.26
C MET A 46 7.22 11.37 8.06
N VAL A 47 6.06 11.13 7.46
CA VAL A 47 4.77 11.18 8.15
C VAL A 47 4.72 10.14 9.26
N LEU A 48 5.15 8.91 8.99
CA LEU A 48 5.21 7.85 10.01
C LEU A 48 6.16 8.21 11.15
N GLY A 49 7.32 8.76 10.82
CA GLY A 49 8.29 9.24 11.81
C GLY A 49 7.70 10.36 12.68
N LEU A 50 6.99 11.28 12.06
CA LEU A 50 6.32 12.37 12.79
C LEU A 50 5.25 11.83 13.75
N LEU A 51 4.41 10.90 13.28
CA LEU A 51 3.40 10.28 14.13
C LEU A 51 4.03 9.52 15.30
N TYR A 52 5.14 8.87 15.07
CA TYR A 52 5.88 8.16 16.10
C TYR A 52 6.41 9.13 17.16
N LEU A 53 7.03 10.23 16.73
CA LEU A 53 7.54 11.27 17.64
C LEU A 53 6.42 11.89 18.45
N VAL A 54 5.30 12.25 17.83
CA VAL A 54 4.16 12.83 18.53
C VAL A 54 3.64 11.84 19.58
N GLN A 55 3.56 10.58 19.25
CA GLN A 55 3.08 9.55 20.18
C GLN A 55 3.99 9.40 21.40
N ILE A 56 5.31 9.54 21.22
CA ILE A 56 6.26 9.44 22.32
C ILE A 56 6.29 10.72 23.16
N GLU A 57 6.28 11.87 22.53
CA GLU A 57 6.49 13.16 23.20
C GLU A 57 5.22 13.69 23.86
N ALA A 58 4.03 13.38 23.35
CA ALA A 58 2.78 13.89 23.89
C ALA A 58 2.60 13.57 25.38
N PRO A 59 2.84 12.34 25.86
CA PRO A 59 2.72 12.04 27.28
C PRO A 59 3.73 12.80 28.14
N VAL A 60 4.93 13.06 27.61
CA VAL A 60 5.95 13.83 28.30
C VAL A 60 5.50 15.28 28.50
N MET A 61 4.75 15.81 27.55
CA MET A 61 4.17 17.15 27.60
C MET A 61 2.86 17.21 28.41
N GLY A 62 2.43 16.09 28.96
CA GLY A 62 1.17 16.01 29.72
C GLY A 62 -0.07 15.92 28.84
N ILE A 63 0.10 15.61 27.57
CA ILE A 63 -1.02 15.43 26.64
C ILE A 63 -1.38 13.95 26.59
N GLU A 64 -2.57 13.62 27.05
CA GLU A 64 -3.08 12.25 26.96
C GLU A 64 -3.68 12.02 25.57
N MET A 65 -3.08 11.10 24.85
CA MET A 65 -3.58 10.71 23.53
C MET A 65 -4.38 9.41 23.67
N GLY A 66 -5.68 9.48 23.43
CA GLY A 66 -6.56 8.32 23.47
C GLY A 66 -6.40 7.37 22.30
N LEU A 67 -5.61 7.74 21.29
CA LEU A 67 -5.42 6.97 20.07
C LEU A 67 -3.94 6.62 19.87
N PRO A 68 -3.63 5.35 19.54
CA PRO A 68 -2.27 4.96 19.16
C PRO A 68 -1.96 5.45 17.74
N LEU A 69 -1.56 6.70 17.60
CA LEU A 69 -1.37 7.36 16.31
C LEU A 69 -0.45 6.59 15.37
N PHE A 70 0.67 6.09 15.87
CA PHE A 70 1.63 5.36 15.06
C PHE A 70 1.03 4.05 14.54
N LYS A 71 0.27 3.33 15.37
CA LYS A 71 -0.37 2.07 14.94
C LYS A 71 -1.46 2.32 13.91
N VAL A 72 -2.25 3.37 14.07
CA VAL A 72 -3.30 3.72 13.11
C VAL A 72 -2.69 4.17 11.78
N GLY A 73 -1.73 5.09 11.82
CA GLY A 73 -1.05 5.58 10.63
C GLY A 73 -0.26 4.50 9.92
N GLY A 74 0.47 3.67 10.69
CA GLY A 74 1.23 2.56 10.14
C GLY A 74 0.34 1.47 9.56
N GLY A 75 -0.80 1.18 10.19
CA GLY A 75 -1.78 0.24 9.65
C GLY A 75 -2.36 0.71 8.33
N TYR A 76 -2.72 1.99 8.24
CA TYR A 76 -3.17 2.60 7.00
C TYR A 76 -2.09 2.49 5.92
N CYS A 77 -0.86 2.86 6.26
CA CYS A 77 0.28 2.76 5.37
C CYS A 77 0.50 1.32 4.89
N ALA A 78 0.44 0.34 5.78
CA ALA A 78 0.60 -1.06 5.44
C ALA A 78 -0.47 -1.53 4.43
N ILE A 79 -1.72 -1.12 4.61
CA ILE A 79 -2.81 -1.44 3.68
C ILE A 79 -2.53 -0.85 2.31
N MET A 80 -2.10 0.41 2.26
CA MET A 80 -1.74 1.07 0.99
C MET A 80 -0.56 0.38 0.32
N GLU A 81 0.44 -0.03 1.09
CA GLU A 81 1.60 -0.74 0.57
C GLU A 81 1.23 -2.11 0.01
N VAL A 82 0.39 -2.87 0.71
CA VAL A 82 -0.12 -4.16 0.22
C VAL A 82 -0.86 -3.99 -1.09
N GLY A 83 -1.73 -2.99 -1.20
CA GLY A 83 -2.43 -2.69 -2.44
C GLY A 83 -1.48 -2.37 -3.58
N SER A 84 -0.46 -1.58 -3.31
CA SER A 84 0.56 -1.22 -4.29
C SER A 84 1.39 -2.42 -4.74
N ILE A 85 1.79 -3.28 -3.78
CA ILE A 85 2.53 -4.52 -4.07
C ILE A 85 1.70 -5.43 -4.97
N ILE A 86 0.43 -5.63 -4.66
CA ILE A 86 -0.49 -6.45 -5.45
C ILE A 86 -0.58 -5.90 -6.87
N GLU A 87 -0.75 -4.59 -7.00
CA GLU A 87 -0.82 -3.94 -8.31
C GLU A 87 0.46 -4.16 -9.11
N ASN A 88 1.62 -4.06 -8.47
CA ASN A 88 2.90 -4.32 -9.10
C ASN A 88 3.04 -5.78 -9.54
N LEU A 89 2.58 -6.71 -8.71
CA LEU A 89 2.65 -8.14 -8.99
C LEU A 89 1.68 -8.59 -10.09
N ARG A 90 0.61 -7.86 -10.33
CA ARG A 90 -0.32 -8.13 -11.44
C ARG A 90 0.39 -8.22 -12.78
N THR A 91 1.45 -7.45 -12.95
CA THR A 91 2.24 -7.45 -14.18
C THR A 91 2.89 -8.80 -14.45
N PHE A 92 3.32 -9.51 -13.38
CA PHE A 92 4.00 -10.81 -13.48
C PHE A 92 3.05 -11.99 -13.37
N THR A 93 1.93 -11.81 -12.67
CA THR A 93 1.06 -12.90 -12.27
C THR A 93 -0.40 -12.54 -12.54
N PRO A 94 -0.87 -12.71 -13.78
CA PRO A 94 -2.28 -12.40 -14.14
C PRO A 94 -3.30 -13.15 -13.28
N GLY A 95 -2.92 -14.32 -12.74
CA GLY A 95 -3.79 -15.12 -11.87
C GLY A 95 -4.17 -14.44 -10.57
N ILE A 96 -3.40 -13.47 -10.10
CA ILE A 96 -3.72 -12.69 -8.89
C ILE A 96 -5.00 -11.88 -9.11
N ASP A 97 -5.16 -11.31 -10.29
CA ASP A 97 -6.37 -10.56 -10.65
C ASP A 97 -7.64 -11.42 -10.52
N TYR A 98 -7.56 -12.66 -10.96
CA TYR A 98 -8.65 -13.61 -10.87
C TYR A 98 -9.02 -13.89 -9.41
N ILE A 99 -8.05 -14.08 -8.55
CA ILE A 99 -8.27 -14.35 -7.12
C ILE A 99 -8.92 -13.14 -6.44
N ILE A 100 -8.42 -11.94 -6.71
CA ILE A 100 -8.93 -10.70 -6.12
C ILE A 100 -10.37 -10.45 -6.57
N HIS A 101 -10.66 -10.61 -7.85
CA HIS A 101 -12.01 -10.47 -8.38
C HIS A 101 -12.97 -11.48 -7.79
N LYS A 102 -12.52 -12.71 -7.59
CA LYS A 102 -13.35 -13.75 -7.01
C LYS A 102 -13.72 -13.45 -5.57
N GLU A 103 -12.82 -12.86 -4.79
CA GLU A 103 -13.10 -12.49 -3.40
C GLU A 103 -13.93 -11.21 -3.28
N GLY A 104 -13.74 -10.26 -4.19
CA GLY A 104 -14.48 -9.01 -4.18
C GLY A 104 -15.91 -9.13 -4.69
N ASP A 105 -16.20 -10.16 -5.43
CA ASP A 105 -17.44 -10.31 -6.21
C ASP A 105 -18.51 -11.16 -5.53
N HIS A 106 -18.37 -11.41 -4.24
CA HIS A 106 -19.35 -12.23 -3.52
C HIS A 106 -20.72 -11.58 -3.35
N GLY A 107 -20.89 -10.34 -3.75
CA GLY A 107 -22.13 -9.60 -3.61
C GLY A 107 -22.78 -9.16 -4.92
N GLU A 108 -22.06 -9.20 -6.00
CA GLU A 108 -22.59 -8.77 -7.29
C GLU A 108 -22.75 -9.97 -8.22
N GLU A 109 -23.97 -10.42 -8.37
CA GLU A 109 -24.28 -11.34 -9.45
C GLU A 109 -24.07 -10.60 -10.76
N ASP A 110 -23.08 -11.01 -11.49
CA ASP A 110 -22.88 -10.54 -12.85
C ASP A 110 -24.12 -10.83 -13.68
N ILE A 111 -24.85 -9.79 -13.97
CA ILE A 111 -25.92 -9.86 -14.94
C ILE A 111 -25.26 -10.17 -16.29
N PRO A 112 -25.55 -11.32 -16.90
CA PRO A 112 -24.90 -11.66 -18.15
C PRO A 112 -25.17 -10.58 -19.20
N VAL A 113 -24.10 -10.05 -19.76
CA VAL A 113 -24.16 -9.01 -20.79
C VAL A 113 -24.99 -9.48 -22.01
N SER A 114 -25.10 -10.77 -22.17
CA SER A 114 -25.90 -11.37 -23.23
C SER A 114 -27.38 -11.02 -23.17
N GLN A 115 -27.90 -10.62 -22.01
CA GLN A 115 -29.28 -10.20 -21.88
C GLN A 115 -29.55 -8.77 -22.33
N GLN A 116 -28.49 -7.99 -22.48
CA GLN A 116 -28.60 -6.61 -22.94
C GLN A 116 -28.54 -6.47 -24.46
N SER A 117 -28.08 -7.46 -25.15
CA SER A 117 -27.95 -7.43 -26.61
C SER A 117 -29.15 -7.85 -27.39
N ASP A 118 -30.19 -8.38 -26.71
CA ASP A 118 -31.41 -8.85 -27.38
C ASP A 118 -32.50 -7.78 -27.44
N GLU A 119 -32.17 -6.58 -27.08
CA GLU A 119 -33.01 -5.40 -27.26
C GLU A 119 -32.42 -4.51 -28.36
#